data_a61741fe9c5e4c967954604d90691b82
#
_entry.id   a61741fe9c5e4c967954604d90691b82
#
_cell.length_a   1.000
_cell.length_b   1.000
_cell.length_c   1.000
_cell.angle_alpha   90.00
_cell.angle_beta   90.00
_cell.angle_gamma   90.00
#
_symmetry.space_group_name_H-M   'P 1'
#
loop_
_entity.id
_entity.type
_entity.pdbx_description
1 polymer ?
#
loop_
_entity_poly.entity_id
_entity_poly.type
_entity_poly.pdbx_seq_one_letter_code
_entity_poly.pdbx_strand_id
1 'polypeptide(L)' 'MRWTGLEILSTTGGTAFHTEGTVEFRASYRHGGAAGSLHEKSRFTRHEGRWTYVDGDVKG' A
#
# COMPACT_ATOMS: atom_id res chain seq x y z
N MET A 1 -2.41 -19.19 3.04
CA MET A 1 -3.02 -17.86 2.99
C MET A 1 -3.38 -17.52 1.55
N ARG A 2 -4.54 -16.94 1.37
CA ARG A 2 -5.02 -16.57 0.04
C ARG A 2 -5.51 -15.12 0.08
N TRP A 3 -5.00 -14.29 -0.82
CA TRP A 3 -5.46 -12.91 -0.97
C TRP A 3 -6.78 -12.90 -1.74
N THR A 4 -7.80 -12.23 -1.19
CA THR A 4 -9.14 -12.24 -1.77
C THR A 4 -9.56 -10.88 -2.33
N GLY A 5 -8.84 -9.81 -2.00
CA GLY A 5 -9.16 -8.49 -2.53
C GLY A 5 -8.14 -7.45 -2.13
N LEU A 6 -8.13 -6.37 -2.90
CA LEU A 6 -7.30 -5.20 -2.63
C LEU A 6 -8.12 -3.95 -2.91
N GLU A 7 -8.12 -3.04 -1.94
CA GLU A 7 -8.83 -1.76 -2.07
C GLU A 7 -7.85 -0.62 -1.81
N ILE A 8 -7.74 0.31 -2.75
CA ILE A 8 -6.95 1.52 -2.57
C ILE A 8 -7.84 2.56 -1.90
N LEU A 9 -7.45 2.97 -0.70
CA LEU A 9 -8.23 3.90 0.10
C LEU A 9 -7.88 5.35 -0.20
N SER A 10 -6.60 5.65 -0.36
CA SER A 10 -6.16 6.99 -0.73
C SER A 10 -4.74 6.95 -1.28
N THR A 11 -4.39 7.99 -2.04
CA THR A 11 -3.04 8.20 -2.53
C THR A 11 -2.68 9.68 -2.36
N THR A 12 -1.41 9.97 -2.12
CA THR A 12 -0.90 11.33 -2.08
C THR A 12 0.39 11.40 -2.87
N GLY A 13 0.63 12.52 -3.53
CA GLY A 13 1.79 12.67 -4.38
C GLY A 13 1.74 11.75 -5.58
N GLY A 14 2.91 11.28 -6.02
CA GLY A 14 2.99 10.27 -7.07
C GLY A 14 2.85 10.77 -8.49
N THR A 15 2.72 12.09 -8.71
CA THR A 15 2.73 12.64 -10.07
C THR A 15 4.17 12.83 -10.54
N ALA A 16 4.33 13.18 -11.84
CA ALA A 16 5.64 13.44 -12.41
C ALA A 16 6.39 14.60 -11.75
N PHE A 17 5.67 15.44 -11.01
CA PHE A 17 6.25 16.59 -10.31
C PHE A 17 6.59 16.32 -8.85
N HIS A 18 6.24 15.14 -8.34
CA HIS A 18 6.51 14.77 -6.95
C HIS A 18 7.67 13.80 -6.87
N THR A 19 8.45 13.91 -5.79
CA THR A 19 9.54 12.96 -5.50
C THR A 19 9.15 12.01 -4.38
N GLU A 20 7.99 12.21 -3.77
CA GLU A 20 7.47 11.36 -2.71
C GLU A 20 5.99 11.09 -2.95
N GLY A 21 5.51 9.95 -2.48
CA GLY A 21 4.11 9.62 -2.56
C GLY A 21 3.76 8.57 -1.53
N THR A 22 2.47 8.47 -1.22
CA THR A 22 1.95 7.46 -0.31
C THR A 22 0.77 6.74 -0.95
N VAL A 23 0.60 5.48 -0.57
CA VAL A 23 -0.58 4.68 -0.93
C VAL A 23 -1.11 4.06 0.34
N GLU A 24 -2.37 4.32 0.63
CA GLU A 24 -3.07 3.66 1.73
C GLU A 24 -4.01 2.63 1.14
N PHE A 25 -3.94 1.40 1.62
CA PHE A 25 -4.73 0.32 1.05
C PHE A 25 -5.18 -0.67 2.13
N ARG A 26 -6.22 -1.42 1.79
CA ARG A 26 -6.68 -2.55 2.59
C ARG A 26 -6.62 -3.80 1.72
N ALA A 27 -5.91 -4.82 2.19
CA ALA A 27 -5.85 -6.11 1.54
C ALA A 27 -6.63 -7.13 2.35
N SER A 28 -7.51 -7.87 1.69
CA SER A 28 -8.31 -8.91 2.33
C SER A 28 -7.72 -10.27 2.01
N TYR A 29 -7.80 -11.18 2.98
CA TYR A 29 -7.23 -12.52 2.81
C TYR A 29 -8.06 -13.56 3.55
N ARG A 30 -7.80 -14.83 3.23
CA ARG A 30 -8.29 -16.00 3.96
C ARG A 30 -7.13 -16.88 4.37
N HIS A 31 -7.21 -17.37 5.59
CA HIS A 31 -6.21 -18.30 6.12
C HIS A 31 -6.88 -19.25 7.10
N GLY A 32 -6.78 -20.57 6.82
CA GLY A 32 -7.34 -21.59 7.69
C GLY A 32 -8.84 -21.47 7.88
N GLY A 33 -9.59 -21.02 6.88
CA GLY A 33 -11.02 -20.85 6.95
C GLY A 33 -11.48 -19.54 7.59
N ALA A 34 -10.55 -18.72 8.06
CA ALA A 34 -10.86 -17.42 8.65
C ALA A 34 -10.55 -16.29 7.68
N ALA A 35 -11.42 -15.30 7.61
CA ALA A 35 -11.21 -14.10 6.81
C ALA A 35 -10.56 -13.02 7.66
N GLY A 36 -9.66 -12.26 7.06
CA GLY A 36 -8.99 -11.13 7.71
C GLY A 36 -8.66 -10.04 6.73
N SER A 37 -8.15 -8.94 7.25
CA SER A 37 -7.71 -7.83 6.42
C SER A 37 -6.47 -7.17 7.00
N LEU A 38 -5.68 -6.59 6.11
CA LEU A 38 -4.50 -5.80 6.46
C LEU A 38 -4.71 -4.39 5.91
N HIS A 39 -4.54 -3.39 6.77
CA HIS A 39 -4.62 -1.99 6.40
C HIS A 39 -3.22 -1.38 6.55
N GLU A 40 -2.68 -0.84 5.48
CA GLU A 40 -1.34 -0.31 5.46
C GLU A 40 -1.29 1.01 4.69
N LYS A 41 -0.42 1.91 5.14
CA LYS A 41 -0.06 3.10 4.41
C LYS A 41 1.42 2.99 4.08
N SER A 42 1.72 2.88 2.78
CA SER A 42 3.09 2.71 2.30
C SER A 42 3.62 4.02 1.75
N ARG A 43 4.88 4.30 2.01
CA ARG A 43 5.56 5.49 1.50
C ARG A 43 6.56 5.08 0.43
N PHE A 44 6.60 5.90 -0.63
CA PHE A 44 7.49 5.70 -1.77
C PHE A 44 8.26 6.99 -2.03
N THR A 45 9.47 6.84 -2.54
CA THR A 45 10.26 7.96 -3.01
C THR A 45 10.67 7.71 -4.46
N ARG A 46 10.81 8.77 -5.25
CA ARG A 46 11.28 8.66 -6.63
C ARG A 46 12.75 9.05 -6.70
N HIS A 47 13.53 8.18 -7.31
CA HIS A 47 14.95 8.39 -7.52
C HIS A 47 15.29 7.99 -8.94
N GLU A 48 15.88 8.91 -9.69
CA GLU A 48 16.26 8.70 -11.10
C GLU A 48 15.10 8.20 -11.96
N GLY A 49 13.91 8.75 -11.73
CA GLY A 49 12.73 8.40 -12.50
C GLY A 49 12.05 7.12 -12.05
N ARG A 50 12.51 6.48 -10.98
CA ARG A 50 11.94 5.24 -10.46
C ARG A 50 11.34 5.43 -9.10
N TRP A 51 10.16 4.85 -8.90
CA TRP A 51 9.51 4.80 -7.59
C TRP A 51 10.07 3.64 -6.79
N THR A 52 10.49 3.92 -5.56
CA THR A 52 11.05 2.93 -4.65
C THR A 52 10.27 2.94 -3.35
N TYR A 53 9.93 1.76 -2.87
CA TYR A 53 9.28 1.60 -1.57
C TYR A 53 10.25 2.00 -0.45
N VAL A 54 9.79 2.85 0.46
CA VAL A 54 10.61 3.31 1.60
C VAL A 54 10.22 2.52 2.85
N ASP A 55 8.98 2.63 3.27
CA ASP A 55 8.46 1.91 4.43
C ASP A 55 6.94 1.88 4.39
N GLY A 56 6.36 1.17 5.34
CA GLY A 56 4.93 1.09 5.49
C GLY A 56 4.55 1.11 6.95
N ASP A 57 3.32 1.55 7.21
CA ASP A 57 2.75 1.65 8.54
C ASP A 57 1.47 0.82 8.55
N VAL A 58 1.49 -0.29 9.27
CA VAL A 58 0.35 -1.18 9.37
C VAL A 58 -0.65 -0.60 10.36
N LYS A 59 -1.86 -0.37 9.91
CA LYS A 59 -2.88 0.32 10.68
C LYS A 59 -3.86 -0.60 11.41
N GLY A 60 -3.85 -1.88 11.07
CA GLY A 60 -4.80 -2.74 11.74
C GLY A 60 -4.68 -4.19 11.55
#